data_27591219257271edcf6973df063f5d71
#
_entry.id   27591219257271edcf6973df063f5d71
#
_cell.length_a   1.000
_cell.length_b   1.000
_cell.length_c   1.000
_cell.angle_alpha   90.00
_cell.angle_beta   90.00
_cell.angle_gamma   90.00
#
_symmetry.space_group_name_H-M   'P 1'
#
loop_
_entity.id
_entity.type
_entity.pdbx_description
1 polymer ?
#
loop_
_entity_poly.entity_id
_entity_poly.type
_entity_poly.pdbx_seq_one_letter_code
_entity_poly.pdbx_strand_id
1 'polypeptide(L)'
;MNFETIRAALKTACVAASGLSDAGAVEWKGTKETSYARPLVRCDMTLRSIRGVGNDETRREYNVTDDVQDVTICGQRQGTWTLRFETDDGSDSGIAPGYATRAQARLQRQSITDDLDAANVAVVGFDAIQTFDNVKVQDRVISVAVLDVQLNLAEIDTDDTPGAGEYIASVDIATDTLDNEAGDPVGNQISLTVGPV
;
A
#
# COMPACT_ATOMS: atom_id res chain seq x y z
N MET A 1 6.04 2.92 1.96
CA MET A 1 4.65 2.40 2.23
C MET A 1 4.41 2.27 3.73
N ASN A 2 3.36 2.90 4.26
CA ASN A 2 3.01 2.77 5.68
C ASN A 2 1.97 1.64 5.88
N PHE A 3 2.45 0.46 6.26
CA PHE A 3 1.60 -0.72 6.48
C PHE A 3 0.59 -0.56 7.63
N GLU A 4 0.88 0.25 8.64
CA GLU A 4 -0.04 0.48 9.75
C GLU A 4 -1.27 1.26 9.28
N THR A 5 -1.05 2.30 8.47
CA THR A 5 -2.14 3.08 7.86
C THR A 5 -3.01 2.20 6.96
N ILE A 6 -2.39 1.39 6.10
CA ILE A 6 -3.10 0.46 5.22
C ILE A 6 -3.92 -0.55 6.03
N ARG A 7 -3.34 -1.14 7.06
CA ARG A 7 -4.05 -2.11 7.92
C ARG A 7 -5.22 -1.47 8.66
N ALA A 8 -5.07 -0.24 9.12
CA ALA A 8 -6.15 0.50 9.77
C ALA A 8 -7.30 0.79 8.79
N ALA A 9 -7.00 1.26 7.59
CA ALA A 9 -7.99 1.52 6.54
C ALA A 9 -8.73 0.25 6.13
N LEU A 10 -8.02 -0.86 5.89
CA LEU A 10 -8.63 -2.16 5.56
C LEU A 10 -9.51 -2.68 6.68
N LYS A 11 -9.12 -2.50 7.96
CA LYS A 11 -9.95 -2.89 9.10
C LYS A 11 -11.25 -2.08 9.13
N THR A 12 -11.17 -0.76 8.97
CA THR A 12 -12.33 0.14 8.91
C THR A 12 -13.26 -0.25 7.76
N ALA A 13 -12.70 -0.50 6.58
CA ALA A 13 -13.45 -0.94 5.40
C ALA A 13 -14.15 -2.29 5.64
N CYS A 14 -13.48 -3.26 6.29
CA CYS A 14 -14.08 -4.55 6.63
C CYS A 14 -15.26 -4.41 7.59
N VAL A 15 -15.13 -3.60 8.64
CA VAL A 15 -16.20 -3.31 9.60
C VAL A 15 -17.40 -2.70 8.89
N ALA A 16 -17.18 -1.67 8.08
CA ALA A 16 -18.24 -0.98 7.33
C ALA A 16 -18.92 -1.90 6.30
N ALA A 17 -18.15 -2.73 5.61
CA ALA A 17 -18.66 -3.63 4.59
C ALA A 17 -19.39 -4.84 5.19
N SER A 18 -18.84 -5.51 6.18
CA SER A 18 -19.44 -6.70 6.80
C SER A 18 -20.64 -6.34 7.67
N GLY A 19 -20.61 -5.17 8.32
CA GLY A 19 -21.57 -4.76 9.33
C GLY A 19 -21.33 -5.44 10.68
N LEU A 20 -20.14 -6.01 10.88
CA LEU A 20 -19.70 -6.50 12.19
C LEU A 20 -19.22 -5.33 13.05
N SER A 21 -19.36 -5.47 14.37
CA SER A 21 -18.81 -4.47 15.29
C SER A 21 -17.28 -4.55 15.34
N ASP A 22 -16.62 -3.42 15.57
CA ASP A 22 -15.16 -3.37 15.73
C ASP A 22 -14.65 -4.07 17.00
N ALA A 23 -15.52 -4.26 18.00
CA ALA A 23 -15.16 -4.82 19.29
C ALA A 23 -14.92 -6.33 19.23
N GLY A 24 -13.77 -6.75 18.71
CA GLY A 24 -13.30 -8.13 18.71
C GLY A 24 -13.93 -9.04 17.66
N ALA A 25 -14.83 -8.52 16.80
CA ALA A 25 -15.43 -9.31 15.73
C ALA A 25 -14.59 -9.25 14.43
N VAL A 26 -13.80 -8.20 14.23
CA VAL A 26 -12.94 -8.01 13.06
C VAL A 26 -11.50 -7.82 13.53
N GLU A 27 -10.63 -8.77 13.22
CA GLU A 27 -9.25 -8.75 13.70
C GLU A 27 -8.25 -9.18 12.62
N TRP A 28 -7.00 -8.74 12.79
CA TRP A 28 -5.89 -9.26 12.02
C TRP A 28 -5.41 -10.59 12.60
N LYS A 29 -5.23 -11.58 11.76
CA LYS A 29 -4.67 -12.87 12.15
C LYS A 29 -3.26 -12.67 12.74
N GLY A 30 -3.03 -13.22 13.93
CA GLY A 30 -1.73 -13.12 14.62
C GLY A 30 -1.65 -12.00 15.66
N THR A 31 -2.65 -11.13 15.79
CA THR A 31 -2.81 -10.35 17.03
C THR A 31 -3.10 -11.31 18.18
N LYS A 32 -2.47 -11.10 19.34
CA LYS A 32 -2.64 -11.97 20.50
C LYS A 32 -4.12 -12.26 20.72
N GLU A 33 -4.47 -13.54 20.62
CA GLU A 33 -5.78 -14.02 21.08
C GLU A 33 -5.89 -13.76 22.57
N THR A 34 -6.44 -12.63 22.94
CA THR A 34 -7.08 -12.52 24.22
C THR A 34 -8.31 -13.44 24.13
N SER A 35 -8.52 -14.30 25.15
CA SER A 35 -9.67 -15.20 25.19
C SER A 35 -10.96 -14.39 25.34
N TYR A 36 -11.41 -13.84 24.23
CA TYR A 36 -12.72 -13.20 24.18
C TYR A 36 -13.81 -14.26 24.22
N ALA A 37 -14.89 -13.97 24.93
CA ALA A 37 -16.16 -14.62 24.65
C ALA A 37 -16.41 -14.41 23.15
N ARG A 38 -16.21 -15.45 22.35
CA ARG A 38 -16.26 -15.36 20.88
C ARG A 38 -17.62 -14.77 20.48
N PRO A 39 -17.64 -13.70 19.66
CA PRO A 39 -18.88 -13.29 19.03
C PRO A 39 -19.36 -14.47 18.18
N LEU A 40 -20.68 -14.63 18.04
CA LEU A 40 -21.30 -15.63 17.17
C LEU A 40 -20.78 -15.59 15.74
N VAL A 41 -20.28 -14.41 15.28
CA VAL A 41 -19.67 -14.19 13.99
C VAL A 41 -18.37 -13.40 14.16
N ARG A 42 -17.31 -13.89 13.55
CA ARG A 42 -15.98 -13.27 13.56
C ARG A 42 -15.44 -13.16 12.13
N CYS A 43 -14.63 -12.13 11.88
CA CYS A 43 -13.87 -11.99 10.66
C CYS A 43 -12.38 -11.86 10.98
N ASP A 44 -11.59 -12.83 10.53
CA ASP A 44 -10.14 -12.77 10.58
C ASP A 44 -9.59 -12.26 9.25
N MET A 45 -8.74 -11.24 9.32
CA MET A 45 -8.13 -10.62 8.16
C MET A 45 -6.67 -11.04 8.00
N THR A 46 -6.26 -11.22 6.75
CA THR A 46 -4.86 -11.46 6.40
C THR A 46 -4.52 -10.70 5.12
N LEU A 47 -3.40 -9.98 5.12
CA LEU A 47 -2.83 -9.38 3.92
C LEU A 47 -1.61 -10.21 3.50
N ARG A 48 -1.62 -10.72 2.25
CA ARG A 48 -0.61 -11.65 1.76
C ARG A 48 -0.24 -11.39 0.31
N SER A 49 0.82 -12.05 -0.13
CA SER A 49 1.23 -12.07 -1.55
C SER A 49 1.50 -10.68 -2.13
N ILE A 50 2.07 -9.76 -1.31
CA ILE A 50 2.41 -8.42 -1.77
C ILE A 50 3.61 -8.53 -2.71
N ARG A 51 3.45 -8.02 -3.94
CA ARG A 51 4.48 -8.02 -4.97
C ARG A 51 4.49 -6.69 -5.73
N GLY A 52 5.68 -6.29 -6.21
CA GLY A 52 5.81 -5.17 -7.14
C GLY A 52 5.17 -5.47 -8.49
N VAL A 53 4.62 -4.46 -9.13
CA VAL A 53 4.06 -4.51 -10.47
C VAL A 53 4.79 -3.51 -11.35
N GLY A 54 5.58 -4.04 -12.28
CA GLY A 54 6.45 -3.19 -13.11
C GLY A 54 7.69 -2.69 -12.37
N ASN A 55 8.30 -1.67 -12.91
CA ASN A 55 9.42 -0.97 -12.30
C ASN A 55 8.91 0.24 -11.52
N ASP A 56 9.55 0.53 -10.40
CA ASP A 56 9.26 1.73 -9.63
C ASP A 56 9.75 2.96 -10.41
N GLU A 57 8.93 4.01 -10.42
CA GLU A 57 9.26 5.29 -11.03
C GLU A 57 10.00 6.16 -10.01
N THR A 58 11.12 6.72 -10.42
CA THR A 58 11.84 7.71 -9.62
C THR A 58 11.49 9.10 -10.15
N ARG A 59 10.86 9.91 -9.33
CA ARG A 59 10.57 11.33 -9.60
C ARG A 59 11.53 12.19 -8.83
N ARG A 60 12.01 13.24 -9.49
CA ARG A 60 12.89 14.22 -8.89
C ARG A 60 12.23 15.58 -9.02
N GLU A 61 12.05 16.26 -7.90
CA GLU A 61 11.44 17.58 -7.84
C GLU A 61 12.35 18.52 -7.06
N TYR A 62 12.59 19.71 -7.63
CA TYR A 62 13.42 20.70 -6.97
C TYR A 62 12.65 21.41 -5.87
N ASN A 63 13.12 21.29 -4.66
CA ASN A 63 12.58 21.98 -3.49
C ASN A 63 13.25 23.34 -3.35
N VAL A 64 12.54 24.39 -3.77
CA VAL A 64 13.04 25.78 -3.75
C VAL A 64 13.31 26.29 -2.33
N THR A 65 12.65 25.73 -1.33
CA THR A 65 12.76 26.17 0.06
C THR A 65 14.06 25.72 0.70
N ASP A 66 14.44 24.47 0.43
CA ASP A 66 15.60 23.85 1.06
C ASP A 66 16.82 23.79 0.11
N ASP A 67 16.67 24.27 -1.13
CA ASP A 67 17.70 24.26 -2.19
C ASP A 67 18.24 22.84 -2.45
N VAL A 68 17.36 21.85 -2.37
CA VAL A 68 17.70 20.44 -2.58
C VAL A 68 16.76 19.81 -3.60
N GLN A 69 17.14 18.66 -4.11
CA GLN A 69 16.31 17.85 -4.98
C GLN A 69 15.66 16.74 -4.17
N ASP A 70 14.33 16.78 -4.04
CA ASP A 70 13.55 15.70 -3.44
C ASP A 70 13.47 14.54 -4.43
N VAL A 71 13.79 13.35 -3.95
CA VAL A 71 13.69 12.11 -4.72
C VAL A 71 12.52 11.30 -4.21
N THR A 72 11.50 11.12 -5.05
CA THR A 72 10.34 10.32 -4.71
C THR A 72 10.33 9.04 -5.54
N ILE A 73 10.25 7.91 -4.87
CA ILE A 73 10.08 6.61 -5.48
C ILE A 73 8.60 6.25 -5.44
N CYS A 74 8.00 6.09 -6.60
CA CYS A 74 6.61 5.71 -6.75
C CYS A 74 6.53 4.29 -7.30
N GLY A 75 5.94 3.37 -6.53
CA GLY A 75 5.80 1.98 -6.93
C GLY A 75 4.35 1.51 -6.81
N GLN A 76 3.95 0.63 -7.72
CA GLN A 76 2.70 -0.07 -7.62
C GLN A 76 2.92 -1.47 -7.06
N ARG A 77 2.14 -1.83 -6.06
CA ARG A 77 2.16 -3.17 -5.45
C ARG A 77 0.80 -3.81 -5.59
N GLN A 78 0.77 -5.10 -5.82
CA GLN A 78 -0.43 -5.91 -5.75
C GLN A 78 -0.37 -6.81 -4.52
N GLY A 79 -1.52 -7.01 -3.89
CA GLY A 79 -1.64 -7.90 -2.75
C GLY A 79 -3.01 -8.57 -2.70
N THR A 80 -3.11 -9.63 -1.92
CA THR A 80 -4.38 -10.31 -1.65
C THR A 80 -4.77 -10.08 -0.20
N TRP A 81 -5.95 -9.50 -0.01
CA TRP A 81 -6.56 -9.33 1.29
C TRP A 81 -7.61 -10.40 1.50
N THR A 82 -7.33 -11.33 2.41
CA THR A 82 -8.21 -12.44 2.73
C THR A 82 -9.08 -12.09 3.91
N LEU A 83 -10.40 -12.22 3.75
CA LEU A 83 -11.42 -12.08 4.77
C LEU A 83 -11.99 -13.47 5.08
N ARG A 84 -11.78 -13.94 6.30
CA ARG A 84 -12.29 -15.22 6.76
C ARG A 84 -13.37 -15.00 7.81
N PHE A 85 -14.61 -15.25 7.44
CA PHE A 85 -15.77 -15.18 8.31
C PHE A 85 -16.00 -16.54 8.96
N GLU A 86 -16.17 -16.56 10.26
CA GLU A 86 -16.45 -17.77 11.06
C GLU A 86 -17.70 -17.56 11.89
N THR A 87 -18.50 -18.59 12.03
CA THR A 87 -19.65 -18.62 12.92
C THR A 87 -19.55 -19.84 13.85
N ASP A 88 -19.95 -19.67 15.11
CA ASP A 88 -19.94 -20.75 16.10
C ASP A 88 -21.13 -21.73 15.94
N ASP A 89 -22.10 -21.39 15.11
CA ASP A 89 -23.28 -22.23 14.87
C ASP A 89 -23.12 -23.00 13.56
N GLY A 90 -22.69 -24.24 13.68
CA GLY A 90 -22.59 -25.14 12.53
C GLY A 90 -23.95 -25.52 11.91
N SER A 91 -25.06 -25.17 12.56
CA SER A 91 -26.42 -25.47 12.08
C SER A 91 -26.91 -24.46 11.03
N ASP A 92 -26.33 -23.24 10.99
CA ASP A 92 -26.72 -22.18 10.06
C ASP A 92 -25.62 -21.88 9.04
N SER A 93 -25.49 -22.77 8.06
CA SER A 93 -24.51 -22.69 6.96
C SER A 93 -24.64 -21.42 6.09
N GLY A 94 -25.71 -20.65 6.27
CA GLY A 94 -25.94 -19.40 5.53
C GLY A 94 -25.34 -18.15 6.16
N ILE A 95 -24.96 -18.16 7.45
CA ILE A 95 -24.54 -16.94 8.16
C ILE A 95 -23.16 -16.46 7.68
N ALA A 96 -22.14 -17.30 7.73
CA ALA A 96 -20.79 -16.91 7.30
C ALA A 96 -20.73 -16.52 5.81
N PRO A 97 -21.30 -17.31 4.87
CA PRO A 97 -21.42 -16.89 3.47
C PRO A 97 -22.20 -15.60 3.28
N GLY A 98 -23.26 -15.37 4.07
CA GLY A 98 -24.05 -14.14 4.04
C GLY A 98 -23.22 -12.89 4.39
N TYR A 99 -22.31 -12.97 5.36
CA TYR A 99 -21.39 -11.89 5.69
C TYR A 99 -20.36 -11.67 4.60
N ALA A 100 -19.79 -12.72 4.02
CA ALA A 100 -18.84 -12.63 2.92
C ALA A 100 -19.46 -11.99 1.67
N THR A 101 -20.68 -12.41 1.28
CA THR A 101 -21.42 -11.80 0.15
C THR A 101 -21.76 -10.34 0.41
N ARG A 102 -22.16 -10.01 1.63
CA ARG A 102 -22.44 -8.62 2.01
C ARG A 102 -21.17 -7.76 1.96
N ALA A 103 -20.05 -8.28 2.46
CA ALA A 103 -18.77 -7.60 2.40
C ALA A 103 -18.34 -7.35 0.95
N GLN A 104 -18.43 -8.36 0.09
CA GLN A 104 -18.12 -8.23 -1.33
C GLN A 104 -18.96 -7.14 -2.02
N ALA A 105 -20.27 -7.11 -1.78
CA ALA A 105 -21.16 -6.13 -2.38
C ALA A 105 -20.92 -4.70 -1.84
N ARG A 106 -20.55 -4.56 -0.58
CA ARG A 106 -20.39 -3.25 0.06
C ARG A 106 -19.00 -2.65 -0.11
N LEU A 107 -17.95 -3.46 -0.28
CA LEU A 107 -16.60 -2.97 -0.56
C LEU A 107 -16.51 -2.17 -1.87
N GLN A 108 -17.50 -2.31 -2.76
CA GLN A 108 -17.61 -1.52 -4.00
C GLN A 108 -18.35 -0.19 -3.82
N ARG A 109 -18.79 0.16 -2.60
CA ARG A 109 -19.48 1.43 -2.36
C ARG A 109 -18.50 2.58 -2.39
N GLN A 110 -18.92 3.70 -3.00
CA GLN A 110 -18.11 4.90 -3.17
C GLN A 110 -17.49 5.37 -1.83
N SER A 111 -18.26 5.40 -0.75
CA SER A 111 -17.76 5.85 0.55
C SER A 111 -16.62 4.99 1.09
N ILE A 112 -16.62 3.69 0.82
CA ILE A 112 -15.56 2.77 1.26
C ILE A 112 -14.35 2.87 0.34
N THR A 113 -14.58 3.01 -0.97
CA THR A 113 -13.50 3.20 -1.93
C THR A 113 -12.77 4.51 -1.70
N ASP A 114 -13.49 5.61 -1.41
CA ASP A 114 -12.87 6.90 -1.10
C ASP A 114 -11.98 6.83 0.16
N ASP A 115 -12.43 6.12 1.21
CA ASP A 115 -11.65 5.92 2.43
C ASP A 115 -10.40 5.05 2.16
N LEU A 116 -10.49 4.06 1.28
CA LEU A 116 -9.35 3.23 0.89
C LEU A 116 -8.38 4.00 -0.01
N ASP A 117 -8.87 4.79 -0.95
CA ASP A 117 -8.05 5.63 -1.84
C ASP A 117 -7.23 6.65 -1.03
N ALA A 118 -7.81 7.21 0.04
CA ALA A 118 -7.08 8.08 0.97
C ALA A 118 -5.90 7.38 1.67
N ALA A 119 -5.93 6.05 1.75
CA ALA A 119 -4.84 5.22 2.27
C ALA A 119 -3.96 4.62 1.16
N ASN A 120 -4.09 5.09 -0.09
CA ASN A 120 -3.40 4.56 -1.28
C ASN A 120 -3.70 3.07 -1.54
N VAL A 121 -4.92 2.64 -1.30
CA VAL A 121 -5.39 1.28 -1.50
C VAL A 121 -6.57 1.28 -2.46
N ALA A 122 -6.50 0.51 -3.53
CA ALA A 122 -7.61 0.30 -4.46
C ALA A 122 -8.02 -1.18 -4.51
N VAL A 123 -9.33 -1.43 -4.47
CA VAL A 123 -9.88 -2.77 -4.69
C VAL A 123 -9.98 -3.01 -6.18
N VAL A 124 -9.29 -4.03 -6.68
CA VAL A 124 -9.23 -4.37 -8.12
C VAL A 124 -10.23 -5.46 -8.48
N GLY A 125 -10.44 -6.41 -7.59
CA GLY A 125 -11.31 -7.54 -7.87
C GLY A 125 -11.56 -8.42 -6.66
N PHE A 126 -12.39 -9.42 -6.87
CA PHE A 126 -12.77 -10.40 -5.86
C PHE A 126 -12.67 -11.80 -6.44
N ASP A 127 -12.14 -12.72 -5.67
CA ASP A 127 -12.22 -14.13 -6.00
C ASP A 127 -13.58 -14.71 -5.57
N ALA A 128 -13.88 -15.91 -6.04
CA ALA A 128 -15.10 -16.60 -5.64
C ALA A 128 -15.10 -16.87 -4.14
N ILE A 129 -16.24 -16.65 -3.49
CA ILE A 129 -16.41 -16.95 -2.06
C ILE A 129 -16.30 -18.47 -1.89
N GLN A 130 -15.36 -18.88 -1.06
CA GLN A 130 -15.18 -20.27 -0.67
C GLN A 130 -15.91 -20.54 0.64
N THR A 131 -16.76 -21.55 0.67
CA THR A 131 -17.54 -21.92 1.86
C THR A 131 -17.13 -23.30 2.37
N PHE A 132 -16.97 -23.41 3.68
CA PHE A 132 -16.63 -24.64 4.35
C PHE A 132 -17.61 -24.85 5.51
N ASP A 133 -18.51 -25.81 5.35
CA ASP A 133 -19.47 -26.15 6.38
C ASP A 133 -18.95 -27.27 7.27
N ASN A 134 -19.40 -27.27 8.51
CA ASN A 134 -19.11 -28.32 9.50
C ASN A 134 -17.59 -28.50 9.77
N VAL A 135 -16.81 -27.41 9.76
CA VAL A 135 -15.40 -27.47 10.14
C VAL A 135 -15.31 -27.71 11.64
N LYS A 136 -14.72 -28.84 12.04
CA LYS A 136 -14.48 -29.14 13.46
C LYS A 136 -13.23 -28.41 13.95
N VAL A 137 -13.41 -27.54 14.94
CA VAL A 137 -12.31 -26.87 15.64
C VAL A 137 -12.44 -27.21 17.12
N GLN A 138 -11.56 -28.06 17.64
CA GLN A 138 -11.68 -28.66 18.96
C GLN A 138 -13.03 -29.41 19.08
N ASP A 139 -13.86 -29.06 20.06
CA ASP A 139 -15.17 -29.69 20.28
C ASP A 139 -16.33 -28.91 19.64
N ARG A 140 -16.06 -27.96 18.75
CA ARG A 140 -17.08 -27.12 18.13
C ARG A 140 -17.16 -27.34 16.64
N VAL A 141 -18.36 -27.21 16.11
CA VAL A 141 -18.62 -27.20 14.68
C VAL A 141 -18.82 -25.75 14.26
N ILE A 142 -18.01 -25.28 13.32
CA ILE A 142 -18.06 -23.91 12.80
C ILE A 142 -18.36 -23.92 11.30
N SER A 143 -19.04 -22.91 10.83
CA SER A 143 -19.14 -22.61 9.39
C SER A 143 -18.16 -21.49 9.05
N VAL A 144 -17.48 -21.62 7.91
CA VAL A 144 -16.43 -20.70 7.47
C VAL A 144 -16.72 -20.26 6.05
N ALA A 145 -16.59 -18.96 5.81
CA ALA A 145 -16.57 -18.40 4.46
C ALA A 145 -15.32 -17.55 4.26
N VAL A 146 -14.65 -17.74 3.13
CA VAL A 146 -13.43 -17.01 2.78
C VAL A 146 -13.68 -16.20 1.53
N LEU A 147 -13.35 -14.90 1.58
CA LEU A 147 -13.36 -13.96 0.48
C LEU A 147 -11.96 -13.41 0.29
N ASP A 148 -11.36 -13.66 -0.85
CA ASP A 148 -10.10 -13.06 -1.26
C ASP A 148 -10.38 -11.81 -2.11
N VAL A 149 -9.80 -10.70 -1.70
CA VAL A 149 -9.93 -9.39 -2.35
C VAL A 149 -8.58 -9.01 -2.94
N GLN A 150 -8.55 -8.75 -4.23
CA GLN A 150 -7.34 -8.31 -4.93
C GLN A 150 -7.19 -6.79 -4.75
N LEU A 151 -6.03 -6.37 -4.26
CA LEU A 151 -5.71 -4.98 -3.99
C LEU A 151 -4.56 -4.48 -4.86
N ASN A 152 -4.67 -3.23 -5.29
CA ASN A 152 -3.53 -2.41 -5.69
C ASN A 152 -3.18 -1.46 -4.55
N LEU A 153 -1.90 -1.37 -4.26
CA LEU A 153 -1.34 -0.51 -3.23
C LEU A 153 -0.34 0.44 -3.89
N ALA A 154 -0.47 1.74 -3.66
CA ALA A 154 0.54 2.68 -4.09
C ALA A 154 1.62 2.81 -3.02
N GLU A 155 2.85 2.59 -3.41
CA GLU A 155 4.01 2.89 -2.58
C GLU A 155 4.57 4.24 -3.02
N ILE A 156 4.63 5.17 -2.07
CA ILE A 156 5.25 6.47 -2.25
C ILE A 156 6.26 6.59 -1.13
N ASP A 157 7.53 6.68 -1.49
CA ASP A 157 8.62 6.88 -0.56
C ASP A 157 9.40 8.12 -1.02
N THR A 158 9.48 9.12 -0.16
CA THR A 158 10.21 10.35 -0.45
C THR A 158 11.47 10.35 0.38
N ASP A 159 12.61 10.41 -0.30
CA ASP A 159 13.89 10.61 0.34
C ASP A 159 14.14 12.13 0.42
N ASP A 160 13.92 12.68 1.60
CA ASP A 160 14.13 14.06 1.94
C ASP A 160 15.48 14.28 2.63
N THR A 161 16.38 13.28 2.58
CA THR A 161 17.73 13.40 3.12
C THR A 161 18.49 14.46 2.32
N PRO A 162 19.04 15.51 2.96
CA PRO A 162 19.83 16.52 2.27
C PRO A 162 20.96 15.86 1.47
N GLY A 163 20.97 16.09 0.16
CA GLY A 163 21.94 15.48 -0.77
C GLY A 163 21.52 14.16 -1.40
N ALA A 164 20.32 13.61 -1.11
CA ALA A 164 19.81 12.40 -1.75
C ALA A 164 19.65 12.51 -3.27
N GLY A 165 19.48 13.71 -3.77
CA GLY A 165 19.42 14.01 -5.20
C GLY A 165 20.51 14.98 -5.62
N GLU A 166 21.80 14.58 -5.57
CA GLU A 166 22.87 15.41 -6.11
C GLU A 166 22.54 15.83 -7.55
N TYR A 167 22.38 17.11 -7.77
CA TYR A 167 22.19 17.66 -9.11
C TYR A 167 23.28 18.71 -9.39
N ILE A 168 23.58 18.91 -10.65
CA ILE A 168 24.48 19.95 -11.08
C ILE A 168 23.71 21.28 -11.04
N ALA A 169 23.88 22.05 -9.96
CA ALA A 169 23.19 23.31 -9.78
C ALA A 169 23.70 24.40 -10.75
N SER A 170 24.98 24.35 -11.07
CA SER A 170 25.58 25.27 -12.04
C SER A 170 26.74 24.61 -12.78
N VAL A 171 26.89 25.02 -14.01
CA VAL A 171 28.05 24.68 -14.82
C VAL A 171 28.72 26.01 -15.20
N ASP A 172 29.85 26.29 -14.58
CA ASP A 172 30.64 27.43 -14.97
C ASP A 172 31.51 27.08 -16.19
N ILE A 173 31.21 27.71 -17.29
CA ILE A 173 32.00 27.61 -18.52
C ILE A 173 32.96 28.77 -18.57
N ALA A 174 34.19 28.55 -18.15
CA ALA A 174 35.26 29.51 -18.38
C ALA A 174 35.76 29.37 -19.81
N THR A 175 35.63 30.43 -20.57
CA THR A 175 36.24 30.51 -21.90
C THR A 175 37.57 31.22 -21.77
N ASP A 176 38.65 30.50 -21.93
CA ASP A 176 39.97 31.06 -22.01
C ASP A 176 40.36 31.27 -23.49
N THR A 177 40.78 32.47 -23.83
CA THR A 177 41.28 32.78 -25.15
C THR A 177 42.78 32.44 -25.20
N LEU A 178 43.12 31.40 -25.94
CA LEU A 178 44.50 31.10 -26.18
C LEU A 178 45.03 32.05 -27.26
N ASP A 179 45.98 32.87 -26.86
CA ASP A 179 46.72 33.73 -27.80
C ASP A 179 47.97 33.00 -28.31
N ASN A 180 48.31 33.23 -29.55
CA ASN A 180 49.58 32.74 -30.07
C ASN A 180 50.74 33.66 -29.59
N GLU A 181 51.95 33.26 -29.85
CA GLU A 181 53.15 34.08 -29.48
C GLU A 181 53.15 35.50 -30.09
N ALA A 182 52.28 35.77 -31.06
CA ALA A 182 52.10 37.09 -31.65
C ALA A 182 50.92 37.87 -31.00
N GLY A 183 50.20 37.29 -30.01
CA GLY A 183 49.08 37.91 -29.32
C GLY A 183 47.75 37.78 -30.07
N ASP A 184 47.69 37.00 -31.14
CA ASP A 184 46.44 36.75 -31.85
C ASP A 184 45.68 35.55 -31.22
N PRO A 185 44.35 35.63 -31.03
CA PRO A 185 43.57 34.56 -30.45
C PRO A 185 43.60 33.32 -31.35
N VAL A 186 44.08 32.19 -30.82
CA VAL A 186 44.24 30.91 -31.56
C VAL A 186 43.03 29.99 -31.37
N GLY A 187 42.16 30.27 -30.42
CA GLY A 187 40.95 29.51 -30.17
C GLY A 187 40.44 29.68 -28.77
N ASN A 188 39.22 29.18 -28.52
CA ASN A 188 38.62 29.17 -27.20
C ASN A 188 38.79 27.78 -26.58
N GLN A 189 39.43 27.73 -25.41
CA GLN A 189 39.35 26.53 -24.57
C GLN A 189 38.13 26.65 -23.65
N ILE A 190 37.29 25.64 -23.67
CA ILE A 190 36.18 25.52 -22.75
C ILE A 190 36.61 24.56 -21.64
N SER A 191 36.80 25.06 -20.41
CA SER A 191 36.99 24.20 -19.24
C SER A 191 35.69 24.11 -18.50
N LEU A 192 35.19 22.88 -18.27
CA LEU A 192 34.04 22.59 -17.49
C LEU A 192 34.49 22.29 -16.04
N THR A 193 34.14 23.14 -15.10
CA THR A 193 34.34 22.83 -13.68
C THR A 193 33.02 22.49 -13.08
N VAL A 194 32.85 21.22 -12.70
CA VAL A 194 31.68 20.76 -11.92
C VAL A 194 32.08 20.90 -10.46
N GLY A 195 31.52 21.90 -9.78
CA GLY A 195 31.70 22.05 -8.34
C GLY A 195 30.83 21.07 -7.58
N PRO A 196 31.32 20.52 -6.46
CA PRO A 196 30.43 19.85 -5.52
C PRO A 196 29.48 20.90 -4.93
N VAL A 197 28.19 20.54 -4.86
CA VAL A 197 27.17 21.28 -4.12
C VAL A 197 27.31 20.98 -2.64
#